data_31645a893999ad165b6f7805b9cb74a1
#
_entry.id   31645a893999ad165b6f7805b9cb74a1
#
_cell.length_a   1.000
_cell.length_b   1.000
_cell.length_c   1.000
_cell.angle_alpha   90.00
_cell.angle_beta   90.00
_cell.angle_gamma   90.00
#
_symmetry.space_group_name_H-M   'P 1'
#
loop_
_entity.id
_entity.type
_entity.pdbx_description
1 polymer ?
#
loop_
_entity_poly.entity_id
_entity_poly.type
_entity_poly.pdbx_seq_one_letter_code
_entity_poly.pdbx_strand_id
1 'polypeptide(L)'
;DAYGRQEGRAFNFHYQSNGYHPLVCYDGMTGDLVKIQLRDGTEYSCTGVVDFLQPILDEYLNDYPAIRILLRGDSGFATPDLYKQCEENGTSYVIRLKENKVLREKASFLADALTSRTQNNKVDYAVVYGEFMYKAGPWPYERRVVCVVFITGCNATKNNDENNIDVSEMSD
;
A
#
# COMPACT_ATOMS: atom_id res chain seq x y z
N ASP A 1 -0.51 11.95 21.62
CA ASP A 1 -0.68 11.23 22.90
C ASP A 1 -2.07 11.49 23.47
N ALA A 2 -2.75 10.42 23.92
CA ALA A 2 -4.00 10.56 24.63
C ALA A 2 -3.70 10.80 26.11
N TYR A 3 -4.32 11.82 26.70
CA TYR A 3 -4.16 12.16 28.10
C TYR A 3 -5.31 11.62 28.96
N GLY A 4 -5.00 11.26 30.20
CA GLY A 4 -5.98 10.74 31.14
C GLY A 4 -6.28 9.25 31.00
N ARG A 5 -7.29 8.77 31.75
CA ARG A 5 -7.77 7.38 31.74
C ARG A 5 -8.94 7.29 30.76
N GLN A 6 -8.67 7.16 29.48
CA GLN A 6 -9.68 7.00 28.44
C GLN A 6 -9.84 5.52 28.10
N GLU A 7 -11.07 5.06 27.88
CA GLU A 7 -11.38 3.70 27.44
C GLU A 7 -10.79 3.46 26.04
N GLY A 8 -10.23 2.25 25.81
CA GLY A 8 -9.59 1.90 24.53
C GLY A 8 -8.22 2.52 24.30
N ARG A 9 -7.73 3.38 25.20
CA ARG A 9 -6.37 3.89 25.16
C ARG A 9 -5.39 2.77 25.48
N ALA A 10 -4.50 2.45 24.55
CA ALA A 10 -3.48 1.44 24.74
C ALA A 10 -2.12 1.90 24.21
N PHE A 11 -1.06 1.24 24.66
CA PHE A 11 0.29 1.52 24.17
C PHE A 11 0.48 0.91 22.80
N ASN A 12 0.80 1.76 21.84
CA ASN A 12 1.12 1.34 20.48
C ASN A 12 2.65 1.24 20.32
N PHE A 13 3.14 0.03 20.10
CA PHE A 13 4.58 -0.23 19.96
C PHE A 13 5.19 0.38 18.72
N HIS A 14 4.42 0.58 17.66
CA HIS A 14 4.92 1.22 16.44
C HIS A 14 5.19 2.71 16.66
N TYR A 15 4.28 3.40 17.34
CA TYR A 15 4.41 4.83 17.64
C TYR A 15 5.08 5.11 19.00
N GLN A 16 5.36 4.08 19.79
CA GLN A 16 5.92 4.17 21.15
C GLN A 16 5.17 5.17 22.04
N SER A 17 3.86 5.23 21.90
CA SER A 17 2.99 6.14 22.63
C SER A 17 1.67 5.49 22.98
N ASN A 18 1.02 6.05 24.01
CA ASN A 18 -0.34 5.67 24.36
C ASN A 18 -1.34 6.46 23.53
N GLY A 19 -2.26 5.77 22.86
CA GLY A 19 -3.24 6.44 22.00
C GLY A 19 -4.27 5.48 21.46
N TYR A 20 -4.88 5.91 20.37
CA TYR A 20 -5.82 5.18 19.54
C TYR A 20 -5.21 4.89 18.19
N HIS A 21 -5.74 3.91 17.50
CA HIS A 21 -5.36 3.60 16.12
C HIS A 21 -6.60 3.69 15.20
N PRO A 22 -7.06 4.92 14.87
CA PRO A 22 -8.25 5.10 14.08
C PRO A 22 -8.09 4.54 12.66
N LEU A 23 -9.19 4.04 12.11
CA LEU A 23 -9.31 3.73 10.70
C LEU A 23 -9.96 4.93 10.01
N VAL A 24 -9.37 5.38 8.92
CA VAL A 24 -9.78 6.61 8.24
C VAL A 24 -9.86 6.37 6.73
N CYS A 25 -10.92 6.86 6.11
CA CYS A 25 -11.10 6.87 4.66
C CYS A 25 -11.28 8.30 4.17
N TYR A 26 -10.53 8.67 3.14
CA TYR A 26 -10.60 9.96 2.48
C TYR A 26 -10.95 9.79 1.00
N ASP A 27 -11.66 10.78 0.45
CA ASP A 27 -11.73 10.94 -0.99
C ASP A 27 -10.36 11.38 -1.52
N GLY A 28 -9.80 10.57 -2.41
CA GLY A 28 -8.46 10.82 -2.96
C GLY A 28 -8.39 11.99 -3.96
N MET A 29 -9.52 12.47 -4.45
CA MET A 29 -9.60 13.59 -5.40
C MET A 29 -9.78 14.93 -4.70
N THR A 30 -10.62 14.96 -3.67
CA THR A 30 -10.95 16.20 -2.94
C THR A 30 -10.18 16.35 -1.63
N GLY A 31 -9.75 15.23 -1.04
CA GLY A 31 -9.17 15.19 0.29
C GLY A 31 -10.21 15.21 1.42
N ASP A 32 -11.48 15.12 1.10
CA ASP A 32 -12.56 15.13 2.09
C ASP A 32 -12.56 13.85 2.92
N LEU A 33 -12.90 13.98 4.20
CA LEU A 33 -13.08 12.86 5.09
C LEU A 33 -14.39 12.13 4.75
N VAL A 34 -14.28 10.89 4.27
CA VAL A 34 -15.44 10.04 3.98
C VAL A 34 -15.93 9.33 5.24
N LYS A 35 -15.03 8.70 5.98
CA LYS A 35 -15.38 7.96 7.20
C LYS A 35 -14.21 7.87 8.16
N ILE A 36 -14.52 7.87 9.44
CA ILE A 36 -13.58 7.60 10.52
C ILE A 36 -14.19 6.64 11.54
N GLN A 37 -13.38 5.71 12.01
CA GLN A 37 -13.73 4.82 13.12
C GLN A 37 -12.61 4.84 14.15
N LEU A 38 -12.96 5.21 15.38
CA LEU A 38 -12.03 5.11 16.50
C LEU A 38 -11.85 3.65 16.88
N ARG A 39 -10.60 3.22 17.09
CA ARG A 39 -10.23 1.86 17.48
C ARG A 39 -9.19 1.90 18.59
N ASP A 40 -9.07 0.80 19.31
CA ASP A 40 -8.06 0.66 20.35
C ASP A 40 -6.64 0.82 19.78
N GLY A 41 -5.74 1.35 20.61
CA GLY A 41 -4.37 1.64 20.20
C GLY A 41 -3.55 0.41 19.80
N THR A 42 -3.98 -0.79 20.17
CA THR A 42 -3.34 -2.08 19.87
C THR A 42 -3.82 -2.73 18.58
N GLU A 43 -4.87 -2.17 17.95
CA GLU A 43 -5.42 -2.75 16.70
C GLU A 43 -4.43 -2.69 15.55
N TYR A 44 -4.40 -3.76 14.74
CA TYR A 44 -3.64 -3.75 13.48
C TYR A 44 -4.35 -2.91 12.44
N SER A 45 -3.58 -2.36 11.47
CA SER A 45 -4.13 -1.49 10.41
C SER A 45 -5.31 -2.12 9.68
N CYS A 46 -5.22 -3.41 9.32
CA CYS A 46 -6.24 -4.14 8.58
C CYS A 46 -7.44 -4.62 9.43
N THR A 47 -7.39 -4.57 10.77
CA THR A 47 -8.49 -5.06 11.60
C THR A 47 -9.77 -4.28 11.31
N GLY A 48 -10.84 -4.98 10.93
CA GLY A 48 -12.15 -4.40 10.65
C GLY A 48 -12.26 -3.57 9.38
N VAL A 49 -11.23 -3.56 8.50
CA VAL A 49 -11.24 -2.74 7.28
C VAL A 49 -12.37 -3.15 6.32
N VAL A 50 -12.67 -4.43 6.20
CA VAL A 50 -13.74 -4.95 5.34
C VAL A 50 -15.10 -4.40 5.77
N ASP A 51 -15.44 -4.54 7.06
CA ASP A 51 -16.69 -4.03 7.63
C ASP A 51 -16.75 -2.49 7.61
N PHE A 52 -15.60 -1.85 7.73
CA PHE A 52 -15.49 -0.39 7.65
C PHE A 52 -15.80 0.13 6.26
N LEU A 53 -15.30 -0.53 5.21
CA LEU A 53 -15.43 -0.10 3.81
C LEU A 53 -16.76 -0.53 3.19
N GLN A 54 -17.34 -1.66 3.58
CA GLN A 54 -18.52 -2.20 2.91
C GLN A 54 -19.67 -1.18 2.80
N PRO A 55 -20.09 -0.46 3.87
CA PRO A 55 -21.15 0.53 3.75
C PRO A 55 -20.81 1.69 2.79
N ILE A 56 -19.54 2.06 2.69
CA ILE A 56 -19.09 3.11 1.77
C ILE A 56 -19.25 2.63 0.32
N LEU A 57 -18.76 1.41 0.05
CA LEU A 57 -18.86 0.82 -1.28
C LEU A 57 -20.32 0.63 -1.69
N ASP A 58 -21.16 0.13 -0.78
CA ASP A 58 -22.61 -0.06 -1.02
C ASP A 58 -23.28 1.27 -1.37
N GLU A 59 -23.04 2.33 -0.62
CA GLU A 59 -23.60 3.66 -0.87
C GLU A 59 -23.19 4.19 -2.25
N TYR A 60 -21.87 4.23 -2.53
CA TYR A 60 -21.41 4.77 -3.81
C TYR A 60 -21.87 3.94 -5.02
N LEU A 61 -21.83 2.61 -4.93
CA LEU A 61 -22.24 1.74 -6.04
C LEU A 61 -23.76 1.74 -6.28
N ASN A 62 -24.57 1.92 -5.22
CA ASN A 62 -26.01 2.03 -5.34
C ASN A 62 -26.44 3.39 -5.89
N ASP A 63 -25.86 4.47 -5.38
CA ASP A 63 -26.24 5.83 -5.77
C ASP A 63 -25.65 6.24 -7.13
N TYR A 64 -24.51 5.66 -7.50
CA TYR A 64 -23.80 5.97 -8.74
C TYR A 64 -23.38 4.70 -9.49
N PRO A 65 -24.30 3.97 -10.14
CA PRO A 65 -24.00 2.67 -10.74
C PRO A 65 -22.92 2.67 -11.83
N ALA A 66 -22.59 3.82 -12.39
CA ALA A 66 -21.54 3.97 -13.41
C ALA A 66 -20.19 4.45 -12.84
N ILE A 67 -20.09 4.63 -11.51
CA ILE A 67 -18.86 5.10 -10.88
C ILE A 67 -17.77 4.01 -10.95
N ARG A 68 -16.56 4.43 -11.18
CA ARG A 68 -15.38 3.58 -11.02
C ARG A 68 -14.66 3.98 -9.75
N ILE A 69 -14.57 3.05 -8.82
CA ILE A 69 -13.89 3.26 -7.54
C ILE A 69 -12.49 2.68 -7.62
N LEU A 70 -11.50 3.47 -7.19
CA LEU A 70 -10.13 3.05 -6.99
C LEU A 70 -9.78 3.18 -5.51
N LEU A 71 -9.63 2.05 -4.82
CA LEU A 71 -9.16 2.00 -3.44
C LEU A 71 -7.63 2.09 -3.40
N ARG A 72 -7.09 2.97 -2.55
CA ARG A 72 -5.66 3.06 -2.29
C ARG A 72 -5.37 2.79 -0.83
N GLY A 73 -4.35 1.99 -0.56
CA GLY A 73 -3.92 1.66 0.80
C GLY A 73 -2.42 1.43 0.89
N ASP A 74 -1.90 1.54 2.12
CA ASP A 74 -0.53 1.16 2.40
C ASP A 74 -0.39 -0.36 2.62
N SER A 75 0.81 -0.81 2.92
CA SER A 75 1.10 -2.24 3.11
C SER A 75 0.42 -2.87 4.33
N GLY A 76 -0.09 -2.07 5.26
CA GLY A 76 -0.88 -2.55 6.39
C GLY A 76 -2.24 -3.09 5.98
N PHE A 77 -2.72 -2.75 4.78
CA PHE A 77 -3.98 -3.19 4.20
C PHE A 77 -3.83 -4.32 3.17
N ALA A 78 -2.63 -4.82 2.93
CA ALA A 78 -2.36 -5.86 1.96
C ALA A 78 -2.84 -7.25 2.45
N THR A 79 -4.15 -7.45 2.52
CA THR A 79 -4.79 -8.68 3.05
C THR A 79 -5.68 -9.34 2.02
N PRO A 80 -5.75 -10.70 2.00
CA PRO A 80 -6.62 -11.43 1.09
C PRO A 80 -8.09 -11.03 1.17
N ASP A 81 -8.58 -10.71 2.38
CA ASP A 81 -9.98 -10.36 2.60
C ASP A 81 -10.34 -9.01 1.97
N LEU A 82 -9.45 -8.03 2.06
CA LEU A 82 -9.66 -6.73 1.41
C LEU A 82 -9.61 -6.85 -0.12
N TYR A 83 -8.68 -7.62 -0.66
CA TYR A 83 -8.62 -7.88 -2.09
C TYR A 83 -9.91 -8.55 -2.60
N LYS A 84 -10.35 -9.59 -1.88
CA LYS A 84 -11.59 -10.28 -2.19
C LYS A 84 -12.79 -9.33 -2.18
N GLN A 85 -12.92 -8.48 -1.16
CA GLN A 85 -13.97 -7.47 -1.09
C GLN A 85 -13.96 -6.54 -2.30
N CYS A 86 -12.79 -6.01 -2.67
CA CYS A 86 -12.66 -5.15 -3.84
C CYS A 86 -13.09 -5.89 -5.13
N GLU A 87 -12.60 -7.10 -5.33
CA GLU A 87 -12.88 -7.92 -6.50
C GLU A 87 -14.37 -8.29 -6.61
N GLU A 88 -15.02 -8.64 -5.49
CA GLU A 88 -16.46 -8.94 -5.45
C GLU A 88 -17.34 -7.71 -5.70
N ASN A 89 -16.90 -6.53 -5.33
CA ASN A 89 -17.60 -5.26 -5.57
C ASN A 89 -17.23 -4.59 -6.91
N GLY A 90 -16.33 -5.17 -7.71
CA GLY A 90 -15.83 -4.54 -8.92
C GLY A 90 -15.04 -3.25 -8.68
N THR A 91 -14.48 -3.10 -7.50
CA THR A 91 -13.65 -1.96 -7.10
C THR A 91 -12.21 -2.23 -7.48
N SER A 92 -11.60 -1.32 -8.24
CA SER A 92 -10.17 -1.35 -8.52
C SER A 92 -9.37 -0.99 -7.27
N TYR A 93 -8.16 -1.53 -7.14
CA TYR A 93 -7.33 -1.19 -5.98
C TYR A 93 -5.84 -1.04 -6.33
N VAL A 94 -5.16 -0.21 -5.54
CA VAL A 94 -3.70 -0.08 -5.51
C VAL A 94 -3.27 -0.13 -4.06
N ILE A 95 -2.73 -1.26 -3.63
CA ILE A 95 -2.29 -1.47 -2.26
C ILE A 95 -0.80 -1.81 -2.27
N ARG A 96 -0.03 -1.05 -1.52
CA ARG A 96 1.40 -1.26 -1.43
C ARG A 96 1.71 -2.63 -0.81
N LEU A 97 2.61 -3.39 -1.43
CA LEU A 97 3.14 -4.60 -0.83
C LEU A 97 4.38 -4.29 0.00
N LYS A 98 4.49 -4.96 1.15
CA LYS A 98 5.75 -4.95 1.88
C LYS A 98 6.78 -5.75 1.10
N GLU A 99 7.90 -5.13 0.80
CA GLU A 99 9.00 -5.77 0.10
C GLU A 99 9.45 -7.06 0.79
N ASN A 100 9.73 -8.07 -0.02
CA ASN A 100 10.32 -9.33 0.42
C ASN A 100 11.32 -9.84 -0.64
N LYS A 101 12.06 -10.89 -0.28
CA LYS A 101 13.10 -11.46 -1.14
C LYS A 101 12.58 -11.86 -2.52
N VAL A 102 11.39 -12.47 -2.59
CA VAL A 102 10.78 -12.95 -3.86
C VAL A 102 10.41 -11.78 -4.76
N LEU A 103 9.80 -10.73 -4.20
CA LEU A 103 9.45 -9.52 -4.95
C LEU A 103 10.71 -8.82 -5.48
N ARG A 104 11.75 -8.74 -4.65
CA ARG A 104 13.04 -8.16 -5.05
C ARG A 104 13.69 -8.96 -6.19
N GLU A 105 13.71 -10.28 -6.11
CA GLU A 105 14.22 -11.15 -7.16
C GLU A 105 13.43 -10.99 -8.47
N LYS A 106 12.10 -10.90 -8.38
CA LYS A 106 11.25 -10.66 -9.56
C LYS A 106 11.48 -9.27 -10.20
N ALA A 107 11.83 -8.27 -9.42
CA ALA A 107 12.11 -6.92 -9.90
C ALA A 107 13.58 -6.68 -10.30
N SER A 108 14.49 -7.62 -10.07
CA SER A 108 15.94 -7.44 -10.27
C SER A 108 16.30 -7.06 -11.70
N PHE A 109 15.60 -7.62 -12.70
CA PHE A 109 15.85 -7.30 -14.10
C PHE A 109 15.65 -5.80 -14.44
N LEU A 110 14.75 -5.12 -13.72
CA LEU A 110 14.54 -3.67 -13.87
C LEU A 110 15.69 -2.89 -13.24
N ALA A 111 16.19 -3.33 -12.09
CA ALA A 111 17.34 -2.73 -11.43
C ALA A 111 18.59 -2.84 -12.31
N ASP A 112 18.82 -4.02 -12.90
CA ASP A 112 19.93 -4.26 -13.82
C ASP A 112 19.82 -3.38 -15.10
N ALA A 113 18.62 -3.29 -15.66
CA ALA A 113 18.36 -2.44 -16.83
C ALA A 113 18.58 -0.95 -16.51
N LEU A 114 18.14 -0.49 -15.35
CA LEU A 114 18.32 0.89 -14.90
C LEU A 114 19.79 1.19 -14.65
N THR A 115 20.50 0.32 -13.95
CA THR A 115 21.93 0.43 -13.67
C THR A 115 22.72 0.50 -14.99
N SER A 116 22.45 -0.38 -15.94
CA SER A 116 23.11 -0.40 -17.25
C SER A 116 22.91 0.90 -18.05
N ARG A 117 21.73 1.52 -17.96
CA ARG A 117 21.43 2.80 -18.61
C ARG A 117 22.13 3.99 -17.97
N THR A 118 22.40 3.92 -16.68
CA THR A 118 22.96 5.04 -15.91
C THR A 118 24.45 4.95 -15.67
N GLN A 119 25.08 3.80 -15.95
CA GLN A 119 26.49 3.51 -15.65
C GLN A 119 27.48 4.55 -16.23
N ASN A 120 27.19 5.14 -17.37
CA ASN A 120 28.05 6.09 -18.07
C ASN A 120 27.60 7.55 -17.97
N ASN A 121 26.49 7.81 -17.31
CA ASN A 121 25.93 9.15 -17.18
C ASN A 121 25.77 9.52 -15.69
N LYS A 122 26.19 10.73 -15.35
CA LYS A 122 25.81 11.33 -14.06
C LYS A 122 24.31 11.64 -14.12
N VAL A 123 23.51 10.81 -13.47
CA VAL A 123 22.06 10.97 -13.42
C VAL A 123 21.66 11.27 -11.99
N ASP A 124 21.05 12.41 -11.74
CA ASP A 124 20.58 12.78 -10.41
C ASP A 124 19.31 12.02 -10.01
N TYR A 125 18.52 11.60 -10.98
CA TYR A 125 17.33 10.80 -10.80
C TYR A 125 17.02 9.97 -12.05
N ALA A 126 16.74 8.70 -11.86
CA ALA A 126 16.24 7.82 -12.91
C ALA A 126 15.21 6.86 -12.35
N VAL A 127 14.19 6.55 -13.13
CA VAL A 127 13.10 5.65 -12.73
C VAL A 127 12.76 4.70 -13.86
N VAL A 128 12.41 3.47 -13.50
CA VAL A 128 11.83 2.48 -14.40
C VAL A 128 10.65 1.79 -13.73
N TYR A 129 9.63 1.53 -14.52
CA TYR A 129 8.44 0.82 -14.11
C TYR A 129 8.42 -0.55 -14.76
N GLY A 130 7.86 -1.52 -14.05
CA GLY A 130 7.61 -2.85 -14.58
C GLY A 130 6.49 -3.53 -13.85
N GLU A 131 6.07 -4.66 -14.38
CA GLU A 131 4.98 -5.44 -13.83
C GLU A 131 5.25 -6.92 -13.95
N PHE A 132 4.68 -7.69 -13.05
CA PHE A 132 4.73 -9.15 -13.07
C PHE A 132 3.57 -9.74 -12.27
N MET A 133 3.28 -10.99 -12.53
CA MET A 133 2.33 -11.76 -11.72
C MET A 133 3.03 -12.32 -10.48
N TYR A 134 2.37 -12.16 -9.33
CA TYR A 134 2.88 -12.63 -8.05
C TYR A 134 1.77 -13.26 -7.23
N LYS A 135 2.13 -14.32 -6.50
CA LYS A 135 1.27 -15.01 -5.55
C LYS A 135 1.99 -15.10 -4.21
N ALA A 136 1.47 -14.42 -3.20
CA ALA A 136 1.87 -14.66 -1.82
C ALA A 136 1.30 -15.99 -1.30
N GLY A 137 1.94 -16.57 -0.27
CA GLY A 137 1.52 -17.87 0.27
C GLY A 137 0.02 -18.00 0.58
N PRO A 138 -0.60 -17.03 1.28
CA PRO A 138 -2.02 -17.08 1.66
C PRO A 138 -2.99 -16.72 0.53
N TRP A 139 -2.51 -16.26 -0.62
CA TRP A 139 -3.39 -15.86 -1.71
C TRP A 139 -3.92 -17.04 -2.49
N PRO A 140 -5.19 -17.05 -2.90
CA PRO A 140 -5.76 -18.14 -3.68
C PRO A 140 -5.20 -18.19 -5.11
N TYR A 141 -4.87 -17.05 -5.70
CA TYR A 141 -4.35 -16.92 -7.07
C TYR A 141 -3.32 -15.79 -7.18
N GLU A 142 -2.69 -15.72 -8.34
CA GLU A 142 -1.73 -14.64 -8.66
C GLU A 142 -2.46 -13.33 -8.93
N ARG A 143 -1.80 -12.22 -8.56
CA ARG A 143 -2.25 -10.87 -8.85
C ARG A 143 -1.17 -10.10 -9.59
N ARG A 144 -1.59 -9.13 -10.37
CA ARG A 144 -0.71 -8.21 -11.06
C ARG A 144 -0.04 -7.28 -10.04
N VAL A 145 1.26 -7.21 -10.09
CA VAL A 145 2.08 -6.33 -9.25
C VAL A 145 2.84 -5.37 -10.14
N VAL A 146 2.72 -4.08 -9.85
CA VAL A 146 3.53 -3.03 -10.48
C VAL A 146 4.66 -2.68 -9.53
N CYS A 147 5.86 -2.63 -10.06
CA CYS A 147 7.04 -2.21 -9.31
C CYS A 147 7.69 -0.99 -9.93
N VAL A 148 8.28 -0.18 -9.08
CA VAL A 148 9.04 1.00 -9.45
C VAL A 148 10.44 0.83 -8.91
N VAL A 149 11.43 0.96 -9.77
CA VAL A 149 12.85 0.99 -9.37
C VAL A 149 13.39 2.37 -9.70
N PHE A 150 14.01 3.01 -8.75
CA PHE A 150 14.58 4.33 -8.96
C PHE A 150 15.98 4.46 -8.36
N ILE A 151 16.77 5.32 -8.99
CA ILE A 151 18.09 5.74 -8.52
C ILE A 151 17.97 7.23 -8.19
N THR A 152 18.35 7.60 -6.99
CA THR A 152 18.52 9.00 -6.60
C THR A 152 20.02 9.29 -6.56
N GLY A 153 20.45 10.37 -7.19
CA GLY A 153 21.86 10.79 -7.21
C GLY A 153 22.37 11.02 -5.80
N CYS A 154 23.00 10.01 -5.24
CA CYS A 154 23.91 10.16 -4.14
C CYS A 154 25.32 10.24 -4.70
N ASN A 155 26.11 11.16 -4.17
CA ASN A 155 27.55 11.19 -4.36
C ASN A 155 28.13 9.77 -4.38
N ALA A 156 28.76 9.40 -5.47
CA ALA A 156 29.36 8.09 -5.71
C ALA A 156 30.55 7.84 -4.78
N THR A 157 30.30 7.83 -3.47
CA THR A 157 31.25 7.34 -2.45
C THR A 157 30.44 6.81 -1.28
N LYS A 158 30.32 5.51 -1.28
CA LYS A 158 29.90 4.59 -0.22
C LYS A 158 28.53 3.94 -0.36
N ASN A 159 28.63 2.66 -0.58
CA ASN A 159 27.73 1.55 -0.28
C ASN A 159 26.64 1.21 -1.29
N ASN A 160 26.82 0.03 -1.85
CA ASN A 160 26.09 -0.73 -2.83
C ASN A 160 24.70 -1.25 -2.41
N ASP A 161 23.96 -0.62 -1.51
CA ASP A 161 22.79 -1.28 -0.91
C ASP A 161 21.45 -0.52 -0.97
N GLU A 162 21.33 0.59 -1.71
CA GLU A 162 20.05 1.31 -1.73
C GLU A 162 19.47 1.51 -3.14
N ASN A 163 19.19 0.42 -3.84
CA ASN A 163 18.16 0.43 -4.86
C ASN A 163 16.81 0.33 -4.13
N ASN A 164 16.14 1.45 -3.94
CA ASN A 164 14.80 1.46 -3.37
C ASN A 164 13.82 0.89 -4.41
N ILE A 165 13.27 -0.29 -4.12
CA ILE A 165 12.20 -0.90 -4.88
C ILE A 165 10.88 -0.61 -4.17
N ASP A 166 10.00 0.15 -4.81
CA ASP A 166 8.64 0.29 -4.35
C ASP A 166 7.73 -0.63 -5.15
N VAL A 167 6.96 -1.43 -4.44
CA VAL A 167 6.11 -2.47 -5.03
C VAL A 167 4.67 -2.21 -4.62
N SER A 168 3.81 -2.04 -5.60
CA SER A 168 2.38 -1.84 -5.39
C SER A 168 1.57 -2.85 -6.19
N GLU A 169 0.48 -3.30 -5.62
CA GLU A 169 -0.47 -4.18 -6.27
C GLU A 169 -1.60 -3.36 -6.90
N MET A 170 -1.95 -3.68 -8.12
CA MET A 170 -3.03 -3.03 -8.86
C MET A 170 -3.99 -4.08 -9.41
N SER A 171 -5.27 -3.80 -9.31
CA SER A 171 -6.31 -4.50 -10.08
C SER A 171 -6.48 -3.84 -11.45
N ASP A 172 -6.90 -4.62 -12.42
CA ASP A 172 -7.27 -4.12 -13.76
C ASP A 172 -8.61 -3.38 -13.74
#